data_9eda763d12df28672a876b8206e3bf40
#
_entry.id   9eda763d12df28672a876b8206e3bf40
#
_cell.length_a   1.000
_cell.length_b   1.000
_cell.length_c   1.000
_cell.angle_alpha   90.00
_cell.angle_beta   90.00
_cell.angle_gamma   90.00
#
_symmetry.space_group_name_H-M   'P 1'
#
loop_
_entity.id
_entity.type
_entity.pdbx_description
1 polymer ?
#
loop_
_entity_poly.entity_id
_entity_poly.type
_entity_poly.pdbx_seq_one_letter_code
_entity_poly.pdbx_strand_id
1 'polypeptide(L)'
;MGVTRIEMGVQSTDDTVLDLNKRGHHLAEVEKALHKLRQYAFKFSIHIMPGLYGSTLEKDIQTFRDVYTNPYLKPDEIKFYPTSVIPQTELYELYQQGKYEPITTEEISEIIETTFREIIPPYTRIKRLIRDIPATEISAGSNVTNLSQLMHEKLLKKYQKADPDFRSAFYHRLYEHLQVFGDEERFLSVITNSSTGLLGSACNDAQPHAFQTYLLGKAPELSSFRHFVSLDTRSREVRNKKEKTEVLNLVVRAYESSVGQEYFISYEDELGYLYGFTRLLLPKLEERIDVAGLGLDTALIRELHVYGSLQSLNTQEENRQKVQHSGLGKQLLETAEKIAQKSDFSKLSVISGVGVREYYRKQGYKLEGTYMVKALT
;
A
#
# COMPACT_ATOMS: atom_id res chain seq x y z
N MET A 1 -16.03 -14.98 14.35
CA MET A 1 -14.60 -14.95 14.02
C MET A 1 -14.21 -13.50 13.70
N GLY A 2 -12.95 -13.11 13.89
CA GLY A 2 -12.50 -11.71 13.66
C GLY A 2 -11.36 -11.64 12.63
N VAL A 3 -11.39 -12.52 11.62
CA VAL A 3 -10.43 -12.49 10.51
C VAL A 3 -10.73 -11.27 9.64
N THR A 4 -9.72 -10.46 9.39
CA THR A 4 -9.83 -9.24 8.58
C THR A 4 -8.83 -9.23 7.42
N ARG A 5 -7.92 -10.20 7.37
CA ARG A 5 -6.85 -10.30 6.37
C ARG A 5 -6.65 -11.73 5.91
N ILE A 6 -6.46 -11.91 4.61
CA ILE A 6 -6.15 -13.18 3.95
C ILE A 6 -4.81 -13.03 3.22
N GLU A 7 -4.02 -14.09 3.17
CA GLU A 7 -2.79 -14.16 2.39
C GLU A 7 -2.94 -15.24 1.31
N MET A 8 -2.54 -14.91 0.08
CA MET A 8 -2.71 -15.79 -1.08
C MET A 8 -1.41 -15.91 -1.90
N GLY A 9 -1.03 -17.13 -2.25
CA GLY A 9 0.10 -17.41 -3.13
C GLY A 9 -0.30 -17.32 -4.60
N VAL A 10 -0.19 -16.13 -5.19
CA VAL A 10 -0.41 -15.91 -6.63
C VAL A 10 0.77 -16.43 -7.44
N GLN A 11 1.98 -16.11 -7.01
CA GLN A 11 3.29 -16.52 -7.49
C GLN A 11 3.70 -15.86 -8.82
N SER A 12 2.88 -15.95 -9.89
CA SER A 12 3.06 -15.34 -11.20
C SER A 12 1.70 -14.96 -11.79
N THR A 13 1.67 -14.09 -12.78
CA THR A 13 0.50 -13.78 -13.60
C THR A 13 0.54 -14.48 -14.98
N ASP A 14 1.62 -15.22 -15.26
CA ASP A 14 1.80 -16.00 -16.49
C ASP A 14 1.31 -17.44 -16.27
N ASP A 15 0.20 -17.82 -16.90
CA ASP A 15 -0.41 -19.15 -16.77
C ASP A 15 0.52 -20.27 -17.22
N THR A 16 1.39 -20.03 -18.22
CA THR A 16 2.38 -21.02 -18.65
C THR A 16 3.41 -21.29 -17.54
N VAL A 17 3.82 -20.24 -16.83
CA VAL A 17 4.72 -20.40 -15.66
C VAL A 17 4.00 -21.13 -14.55
N LEU A 18 2.72 -20.81 -14.28
CA LEU A 18 1.92 -21.51 -13.26
C LEU A 18 1.78 -23.01 -13.58
N ASP A 19 1.51 -23.37 -14.82
CA ASP A 19 1.40 -24.77 -15.27
C ASP A 19 2.72 -25.53 -15.13
N LEU A 20 3.83 -24.95 -15.58
CA LEU A 20 5.16 -25.55 -15.45
C LEU A 20 5.55 -25.81 -13.99
N ASN A 21 5.06 -24.98 -13.07
CA ASN A 21 5.28 -25.12 -11.63
C ASN A 21 4.12 -25.87 -10.92
N LYS A 22 3.24 -26.51 -11.67
CA LYS A 22 2.16 -27.40 -11.16
C LYS A 22 1.27 -26.73 -10.11
N ARG A 23 0.91 -25.45 -10.35
CA ARG A 23 0.10 -24.68 -9.39
C ARG A 23 -1.35 -25.17 -9.27
N GLY A 24 -1.87 -25.88 -10.27
CA GLY A 24 -3.21 -26.43 -10.30
C GLY A 24 -4.34 -25.39 -10.40
N HIS A 25 -3.99 -24.13 -10.72
CA HIS A 25 -4.93 -23.04 -10.98
C HIS A 25 -4.24 -21.98 -11.85
N HIS A 26 -5.02 -21.23 -12.59
CA HIS A 26 -4.60 -20.12 -13.45
C HIS A 26 -4.92 -18.77 -12.81
N LEU A 27 -4.53 -17.70 -13.49
CA LEU A 27 -4.78 -16.32 -13.03
C LEU A 27 -6.28 -16.04 -12.85
N ALA A 28 -7.14 -16.60 -13.71
CA ALA A 28 -8.59 -16.41 -13.62
C ALA A 28 -9.21 -16.89 -12.30
N GLU A 29 -8.72 -17.99 -11.72
CA GLU A 29 -9.16 -18.47 -10.40
C GLU A 29 -8.70 -17.55 -9.29
N VAL A 30 -7.48 -17.03 -9.40
CA VAL A 30 -6.94 -16.03 -8.46
C VAL A 30 -7.79 -14.75 -8.51
N GLU A 31 -8.11 -14.24 -9.70
CA GLU A 31 -8.94 -13.05 -9.89
C GLU A 31 -10.31 -13.21 -9.24
N LYS A 32 -11.01 -14.33 -9.48
CA LYS A 32 -12.29 -14.64 -8.83
C LYS A 32 -12.19 -14.66 -7.31
N ALA A 33 -11.13 -15.26 -6.77
CA ALA A 33 -10.94 -15.35 -5.33
C ALA A 33 -10.67 -13.97 -4.71
N LEU A 34 -9.79 -13.16 -5.30
CA LEU A 34 -9.45 -11.82 -4.80
C LEU A 34 -10.62 -10.85 -4.95
N HIS A 35 -11.39 -10.94 -6.04
CA HIS A 35 -12.62 -10.20 -6.23
C HIS A 35 -13.61 -10.47 -5.07
N LYS A 36 -13.84 -11.76 -4.78
CA LYS A 36 -14.70 -12.17 -3.68
C LYS A 36 -14.22 -11.63 -2.33
N LEU A 37 -12.93 -11.74 -2.03
CA LEU A 37 -12.36 -11.18 -0.80
C LEU A 37 -12.60 -9.67 -0.68
N ARG A 38 -12.46 -8.93 -1.79
CA ARG A 38 -12.70 -7.49 -1.82
C ARG A 38 -14.16 -7.13 -1.61
N GLN A 39 -15.11 -7.87 -2.21
CA GLN A 39 -16.54 -7.69 -1.97
C GLN A 39 -16.90 -7.80 -0.48
N TYR A 40 -16.25 -8.70 0.25
CA TYR A 40 -16.42 -8.88 1.70
C TYR A 40 -15.50 -7.97 2.55
N ALA A 41 -14.92 -6.95 1.95
CA ALA A 41 -14.02 -5.98 2.60
C ALA A 41 -12.73 -6.56 3.21
N PHE A 42 -12.35 -7.80 2.91
CA PHE A 42 -11.09 -8.34 3.40
C PHE A 42 -9.90 -7.56 2.85
N LYS A 43 -8.94 -7.26 3.73
CA LYS A 43 -7.59 -6.93 3.33
C LYS A 43 -6.87 -8.19 2.86
N PHE A 44 -6.11 -8.11 1.78
CA PHE A 44 -5.35 -9.26 1.31
C PHE A 44 -3.91 -8.94 0.95
N SER A 45 -3.07 -9.94 1.19
CA SER A 45 -1.67 -9.95 0.83
C SER A 45 -1.45 -11.01 -0.24
N ILE A 46 -0.73 -10.67 -1.30
CA ILE A 46 -0.32 -11.65 -2.31
C ILE A 46 1.17 -11.96 -2.19
N HIS A 47 1.53 -13.17 -2.60
CA HIS A 47 2.91 -13.60 -2.70
C HIS A 47 3.28 -13.74 -4.17
N ILE A 48 4.39 -13.12 -4.59
CA ILE A 48 4.97 -13.24 -5.93
C ILE A 48 6.34 -13.90 -5.81
N MET A 49 6.62 -14.82 -6.73
CA MET A 49 7.85 -15.61 -6.74
C MET A 49 8.60 -15.42 -8.08
N PRO A 50 9.50 -14.45 -8.18
CA PRO A 50 10.38 -14.33 -9.34
C PRO A 50 11.32 -15.53 -9.47
N GLY A 51 11.68 -15.85 -10.71
CA GLY A 51 12.59 -16.93 -11.02
C GLY A 51 11.95 -18.33 -10.96
N LEU A 52 10.63 -18.46 -11.10
CA LEU A 52 9.97 -19.75 -11.25
C LEU A 52 10.41 -20.45 -12.55
N TYR A 53 10.36 -21.77 -12.57
CA TYR A 53 10.68 -22.55 -13.79
C TYR A 53 9.83 -22.08 -14.97
N GLY A 54 10.48 -21.72 -16.07
CA GLY A 54 9.86 -21.17 -17.28
C GLY A 54 9.61 -19.66 -17.24
N SER A 55 9.98 -18.97 -16.16
CA SER A 55 9.98 -17.50 -16.12
C SER A 55 11.28 -16.92 -16.69
N THR A 56 11.24 -15.63 -17.01
CA THR A 56 12.38 -14.79 -17.39
C THR A 56 12.34 -13.49 -16.60
N LEU A 57 13.43 -12.72 -16.62
CA LEU A 57 13.49 -11.40 -15.98
C LEU A 57 12.32 -10.48 -16.44
N GLU A 58 12.04 -10.47 -17.75
CA GLU A 58 10.96 -9.66 -18.33
C GLU A 58 9.58 -10.12 -17.87
N LYS A 59 9.32 -11.43 -17.83
CA LYS A 59 8.06 -12.01 -17.33
C LYS A 59 7.86 -11.70 -15.84
N ASP A 60 8.91 -11.77 -15.06
CA ASP A 60 8.87 -11.45 -13.62
C ASP A 60 8.57 -9.97 -13.41
N ILE A 61 9.21 -9.04 -14.14
CA ILE A 61 8.89 -7.61 -14.10
C ILE A 61 7.44 -7.37 -14.57
N GLN A 62 7.01 -8.04 -15.65
CA GLN A 62 5.64 -7.94 -16.15
C GLN A 62 4.62 -8.42 -15.11
N THR A 63 4.89 -9.50 -14.38
CA THR A 63 4.05 -9.96 -13.26
C THR A 63 3.83 -8.83 -12.24
N PHE A 64 4.85 -8.06 -11.88
CA PHE A 64 4.67 -6.91 -10.97
C PHE A 64 3.86 -5.78 -11.62
N ARG A 65 3.99 -5.53 -12.91
CA ARG A 65 3.15 -4.54 -13.63
C ARG A 65 1.69 -4.98 -13.63
N ASP A 66 1.41 -6.24 -13.95
CA ASP A 66 0.07 -6.81 -13.99
C ASP A 66 -0.61 -6.71 -12.62
N VAL A 67 0.12 -6.95 -11.53
CA VAL A 67 -0.40 -6.84 -10.16
C VAL A 67 -1.05 -5.48 -9.90
N TYR A 68 -0.60 -4.40 -10.52
CA TYR A 68 -1.15 -3.06 -10.27
C TYR A 68 -1.95 -2.47 -11.43
N THR A 69 -1.86 -3.04 -12.62
CA THR A 69 -2.71 -2.65 -13.76
C THR A 69 -4.01 -3.45 -13.80
N ASN A 70 -3.99 -4.73 -13.43
CA ASN A 70 -5.17 -5.56 -13.39
C ASN A 70 -6.09 -5.19 -12.21
N PRO A 71 -7.37 -4.78 -12.45
CA PRO A 71 -8.28 -4.33 -11.40
C PRO A 71 -8.64 -5.40 -10.38
N TYR A 72 -8.52 -6.68 -10.71
CA TYR A 72 -8.80 -7.80 -9.80
C TYR A 72 -7.67 -8.01 -8.79
N LEU A 73 -6.44 -7.68 -9.14
CA LEU A 73 -5.29 -7.87 -8.26
C LEU A 73 -5.17 -6.70 -7.29
N LYS A 74 -4.41 -5.67 -7.57
CA LYS A 74 -4.21 -4.46 -6.74
C LYS A 74 -4.21 -4.74 -5.22
N PRO A 75 -3.23 -5.51 -4.71
CA PRO A 75 -3.21 -5.96 -3.33
C PRO A 75 -2.96 -4.83 -2.34
N ASP A 76 -3.46 -4.99 -1.11
CA ASP A 76 -3.14 -4.13 0.01
C ASP A 76 -1.71 -4.35 0.52
N GLU A 77 -1.27 -5.61 0.46
CA GLU A 77 0.08 -6.03 0.87
C GLU A 77 0.69 -6.97 -0.18
N ILE A 78 2.00 -6.91 -0.36
CA ILE A 78 2.75 -7.83 -1.23
C ILE A 78 3.95 -8.41 -0.50
N LYS A 79 4.23 -9.67 -0.78
CA LYS A 79 5.46 -10.36 -0.38
C LYS A 79 6.20 -10.80 -1.63
N PHE A 80 7.47 -10.52 -1.64
CA PHE A 80 8.39 -10.84 -2.71
C PHE A 80 9.26 -12.02 -2.25
N TYR A 81 9.16 -13.16 -2.91
CA TYR A 81 9.87 -14.37 -2.55
C TYR A 81 10.61 -14.96 -3.75
N PRO A 82 11.85 -14.50 -4.05
CA PRO A 82 12.65 -15.10 -5.11
C PRO A 82 12.74 -16.62 -4.94
N THR A 83 12.67 -17.32 -6.06
CA THR A 83 12.72 -18.78 -6.07
C THR A 83 14.13 -19.26 -5.71
N SER A 84 14.21 -20.24 -4.82
CA SER A 84 15.45 -20.91 -4.44
C SER A 84 15.33 -22.40 -4.69
N VAL A 85 16.42 -23.03 -5.12
CA VAL A 85 16.49 -24.47 -5.32
C VAL A 85 16.81 -25.13 -3.99
N ILE A 86 15.93 -26.01 -3.54
CA ILE A 86 16.04 -26.75 -2.29
C ILE A 86 16.21 -28.23 -2.60
N PRO A 87 17.11 -28.98 -1.93
CA PRO A 87 17.27 -30.40 -2.15
C PRO A 87 15.97 -31.19 -2.01
N GLN A 88 15.86 -32.31 -2.71
CA GLN A 88 14.70 -33.20 -2.68
C GLN A 88 13.41 -32.61 -3.24
N THR A 89 13.51 -31.55 -4.07
CA THR A 89 12.39 -31.00 -4.83
C THR A 89 12.52 -31.34 -6.31
N GLU A 90 11.41 -31.36 -7.05
CA GLU A 90 11.44 -31.54 -8.50
C GLU A 90 12.25 -30.43 -9.21
N LEU A 91 12.19 -29.20 -8.68
CA LEU A 91 13.01 -28.08 -9.18
C LEU A 91 14.51 -28.36 -9.03
N TYR A 92 14.92 -29.05 -7.97
CA TYR A 92 16.31 -29.48 -7.77
C TYR A 92 16.72 -30.51 -8.84
N GLU A 93 15.85 -31.45 -9.19
CA GLU A 93 16.09 -32.42 -10.27
C GLU A 93 16.26 -31.73 -11.62
N LEU A 94 15.39 -30.77 -11.95
CA LEU A 94 15.50 -29.96 -13.15
C LEU A 94 16.80 -29.16 -13.20
N TYR A 95 17.22 -28.60 -12.09
CA TYR A 95 18.49 -27.90 -11.95
C TYR A 95 19.67 -28.86 -12.19
N GLN A 96 19.69 -30.03 -11.57
CA GLN A 96 20.74 -31.05 -11.76
C GLN A 96 20.84 -31.54 -13.23
N GLN A 97 19.72 -31.54 -13.94
CA GLN A 97 19.64 -31.90 -15.36
C GLN A 97 20.01 -30.75 -16.30
N GLY A 98 20.34 -29.56 -15.78
CA GLY A 98 20.61 -28.36 -16.57
C GLY A 98 19.40 -27.81 -17.32
N LYS A 99 18.17 -28.19 -16.90
CA LYS A 99 16.91 -27.72 -17.48
C LYS A 99 16.32 -26.49 -16.83
N TYR A 100 16.83 -26.12 -15.65
CA TYR A 100 16.47 -24.94 -14.90
C TYR A 100 17.72 -24.21 -14.45
N GLU A 101 17.74 -22.91 -14.70
CA GLU A 101 18.76 -21.99 -14.23
C GLU A 101 18.13 -21.07 -13.17
N PRO A 102 18.66 -21.07 -11.93
CA PRO A 102 18.12 -20.25 -10.85
C PRO A 102 18.38 -18.76 -11.11
N ILE A 103 17.39 -17.94 -10.72
CA ILE A 103 17.50 -16.48 -10.78
C ILE A 103 18.70 -15.98 -9.98
N THR A 104 19.48 -15.09 -10.57
CA THR A 104 20.68 -14.49 -9.98
C THR A 104 20.34 -13.36 -8.98
N THR A 105 21.30 -13.01 -8.12
CA THR A 105 21.16 -11.86 -7.20
C THR A 105 21.04 -10.54 -7.97
N GLU A 106 21.70 -10.44 -9.11
CA GLU A 106 21.68 -9.28 -10.02
C GLU A 106 20.29 -9.08 -10.62
N GLU A 107 19.68 -10.13 -11.16
CA GLU A 107 18.31 -10.11 -11.70
C GLU A 107 17.28 -9.78 -10.62
N ILE A 108 17.39 -10.39 -9.43
CA ILE A 108 16.55 -10.05 -8.28
C ILE A 108 16.68 -8.56 -7.94
N SER A 109 17.90 -8.03 -7.96
CA SER A 109 18.19 -6.62 -7.69
C SER A 109 17.54 -5.71 -8.72
N GLU A 110 17.55 -6.10 -9.99
CA GLU A 110 16.91 -5.35 -11.09
C GLU A 110 15.38 -5.34 -10.96
N ILE A 111 14.78 -6.50 -10.66
CA ILE A 111 13.34 -6.60 -10.43
C ILE A 111 12.92 -5.69 -9.25
N ILE A 112 13.66 -5.73 -8.13
CA ILE A 112 13.37 -4.91 -6.95
C ILE A 112 13.50 -3.42 -7.31
N GLU A 113 14.59 -3.04 -7.98
CA GLU A 113 14.82 -1.65 -8.37
C GLU A 113 13.70 -1.12 -9.27
N THR A 114 13.36 -1.87 -10.31
CA THR A 114 12.28 -1.52 -11.24
C THR A 114 10.93 -1.42 -10.52
N THR A 115 10.63 -2.40 -9.66
CA THR A 115 9.38 -2.41 -8.87
C THR A 115 9.29 -1.19 -7.96
N PHE A 116 10.36 -0.84 -7.24
CA PHE A 116 10.36 0.30 -6.33
C PHE A 116 10.29 1.62 -7.06
N ARG A 117 11.04 1.75 -8.15
CA ARG A 117 11.13 2.97 -8.92
C ARG A 117 9.89 3.26 -9.76
N GLU A 118 9.29 2.22 -10.38
CA GLU A 118 8.31 2.43 -11.44
C GLU A 118 6.93 1.83 -11.19
N ILE A 119 6.80 0.81 -10.32
CA ILE A 119 5.60 -0.01 -10.29
C ILE A 119 4.81 0.16 -9.00
N ILE A 120 5.45 0.04 -7.84
CA ILE A 120 4.76 -0.01 -6.55
C ILE A 120 4.00 1.28 -6.25
N PRO A 121 2.68 1.24 -5.98
CA PRO A 121 1.91 2.44 -5.67
C PRO A 121 2.00 2.80 -4.18
N PRO A 122 1.73 4.07 -3.82
CA PRO A 122 1.83 4.56 -2.44
C PRO A 122 0.81 3.97 -1.47
N TYR A 123 -0.19 3.25 -1.94
CA TYR A 123 -1.20 2.60 -1.10
C TYR A 123 -0.88 1.14 -0.75
N THR A 124 0.09 0.51 -1.40
CA THR A 124 0.47 -0.89 -1.11
C THR A 124 1.56 -0.97 -0.04
N ARG A 125 1.59 -2.06 0.73
CA ARG A 125 2.62 -2.36 1.70
C ARG A 125 3.50 -3.51 1.22
N ILE A 126 4.80 -3.28 1.11
CA ILE A 126 5.76 -4.38 0.96
C ILE A 126 6.01 -5.00 2.33
N LYS A 127 5.46 -6.19 2.54
CA LYS A 127 5.51 -6.85 3.84
C LYS A 127 6.83 -7.57 4.05
N ARG A 128 7.36 -8.17 2.99
CA ARG A 128 8.62 -8.91 3.01
C ARG A 128 9.22 -8.96 1.60
N LEU A 129 10.53 -8.72 1.50
CA LEU A 129 11.27 -8.77 0.23
C LEU A 129 11.94 -10.13 -0.02
N ILE A 130 12.15 -10.94 1.02
CA ILE A 130 12.82 -12.22 0.91
C ILE A 130 12.27 -13.15 1.97
N ARG A 131 12.24 -14.45 1.65
CA ARG A 131 11.92 -15.50 2.58
C ARG A 131 13.18 -15.87 3.37
N ASP A 132 13.04 -16.01 4.69
CA ASP A 132 14.09 -16.53 5.54
C ASP A 132 14.17 -18.05 5.34
N ILE A 133 14.97 -18.50 4.37
CA ILE A 133 15.39 -19.88 4.21
C ILE A 133 16.84 -19.91 4.70
N PRO A 134 17.21 -20.83 5.61
CA PRO A 134 18.60 -20.97 6.00
C PRO A 134 19.47 -21.20 4.75
N ALA A 135 20.59 -20.48 4.64
CA ALA A 135 21.47 -20.60 3.48
C ALA A 135 22.01 -22.04 3.29
N THR A 136 22.05 -22.81 4.36
CA THR A 136 22.44 -24.24 4.36
C THR A 136 21.44 -25.15 3.66
N GLU A 137 20.20 -24.71 3.48
CA GLU A 137 19.14 -25.45 2.80
C GLU A 137 19.01 -25.10 1.32
N ILE A 138 19.73 -24.06 0.84
CA ILE A 138 19.69 -23.57 -0.54
C ILE A 138 20.81 -24.23 -1.33
N SER A 139 20.47 -25.03 -2.35
CA SER A 139 21.43 -25.64 -3.26
C SER A 139 21.86 -24.69 -4.39
N ALA A 140 20.95 -23.85 -4.86
CA ALA A 140 21.22 -22.86 -5.89
C ALA A 140 20.20 -21.70 -5.84
N GLY A 141 20.57 -20.56 -6.42
CA GLY A 141 19.84 -19.29 -6.35
C GLY A 141 20.48 -18.32 -5.36
N SER A 142 19.81 -17.19 -5.10
CA SER A 142 20.33 -16.19 -4.17
C SER A 142 20.31 -16.70 -2.72
N ASN A 143 21.47 -16.76 -2.09
CA ASN A 143 21.65 -17.10 -0.68
C ASN A 143 21.92 -15.88 0.22
N VAL A 144 21.67 -14.67 -0.29
CA VAL A 144 21.90 -13.41 0.42
C VAL A 144 20.78 -13.19 1.43
N THR A 145 21.05 -13.41 2.71
CA THR A 145 20.06 -13.32 3.81
C THR A 145 19.63 -11.89 4.13
N ASN A 146 20.48 -10.88 3.85
CA ASN A 146 20.21 -9.46 4.12
C ASN A 146 19.95 -8.63 2.85
N LEU A 147 19.52 -9.25 1.76
CA LEU A 147 19.29 -8.59 0.46
C LEU A 147 18.39 -7.37 0.56
N SER A 148 17.36 -7.40 1.41
CA SER A 148 16.47 -6.26 1.67
C SER A 148 17.25 -5.03 2.15
N GLN A 149 18.20 -5.20 3.08
CA GLN A 149 19.03 -4.12 3.58
C GLN A 149 20.02 -3.65 2.52
N LEU A 150 20.68 -4.58 1.84
CA LEU A 150 21.65 -4.26 0.78
C LEU A 150 20.99 -3.48 -0.37
N MET A 151 19.78 -3.88 -0.77
CA MET A 151 19.00 -3.18 -1.79
C MET A 151 18.61 -1.78 -1.33
N HIS A 152 18.17 -1.64 -0.09
CA HIS A 152 17.84 -0.33 0.47
C HIS A 152 19.07 0.61 0.44
N GLU A 153 20.23 0.16 0.89
CA GLU A 153 21.48 0.93 0.88
C GLU A 153 21.95 1.27 -0.54
N LYS A 154 21.88 0.30 -1.47
CA LYS A 154 22.23 0.49 -2.89
C LYS A 154 21.35 1.55 -3.54
N LEU A 155 20.05 1.44 -3.36
CA LEU A 155 19.08 2.38 -3.94
C LEU A 155 19.19 3.78 -3.31
N LEU A 156 19.40 3.88 -2.00
CA LEU A 156 19.67 5.16 -1.35
C LEU A 156 20.88 5.86 -1.97
N LYS A 157 22.00 5.16 -2.12
CA LYS A 157 23.21 5.73 -2.75
C LYS A 157 22.96 6.15 -4.18
N LYS A 158 22.18 5.36 -4.94
CA LYS A 158 21.82 5.67 -6.33
C LYS A 158 20.94 6.92 -6.39
N TYR A 159 19.92 7.01 -5.54
CA TYR A 159 18.97 8.14 -5.52
C TYR A 159 19.61 9.44 -5.01
N GLN A 160 20.59 9.36 -4.08
CA GLN A 160 21.36 10.52 -3.65
C GLN A 160 22.17 11.16 -4.77
N LYS A 161 22.60 10.35 -5.74
CA LYS A 161 23.36 10.79 -6.93
C LYS A 161 22.50 11.04 -8.14
N ALA A 162 21.18 10.74 -8.05
CA ALA A 162 20.25 10.89 -9.15
C ALA A 162 20.07 12.39 -9.51
N ASP A 163 19.83 12.64 -10.78
CA ASP A 163 19.52 13.97 -11.28
C ASP A 163 18.16 14.48 -10.78
N PRO A 164 17.90 15.81 -10.92
CA PRO A 164 16.64 16.40 -10.50
C PRO A 164 15.42 15.82 -11.21
N ASP A 165 15.54 15.39 -12.49
CA ASP A 165 14.41 14.86 -13.27
C ASP A 165 13.99 13.49 -12.73
N PHE A 166 14.93 12.63 -12.36
CA PHE A 166 14.63 11.36 -11.70
C PHE A 166 13.90 11.58 -10.37
N ARG A 167 14.37 12.51 -9.53
CA ARG A 167 13.72 12.81 -8.24
C ARG A 167 12.33 13.38 -8.47
N SER A 168 12.17 14.26 -9.44
CA SER A 168 10.88 14.79 -9.85
C SER A 168 9.90 13.68 -10.24
N ALA A 169 10.29 12.78 -11.11
CA ALA A 169 9.47 11.66 -11.55
C ALA A 169 9.05 10.74 -10.38
N PHE A 170 9.95 10.48 -9.42
CA PHE A 170 9.64 9.69 -8.23
C PHE A 170 8.57 10.35 -7.34
N TYR A 171 8.70 11.67 -7.08
CA TYR A 171 7.68 12.41 -6.32
C TYR A 171 6.39 12.59 -7.09
N HIS A 172 6.45 12.74 -8.41
CA HIS A 172 5.25 12.77 -9.25
C HIS A 172 4.38 11.53 -8.97
N ARG A 173 5.00 10.36 -8.93
CA ARG A 173 4.30 9.10 -8.63
C ARG A 173 3.74 9.03 -7.21
N LEU A 174 4.36 9.67 -6.22
CA LEU A 174 3.81 9.73 -4.86
C LEU A 174 2.45 10.42 -4.83
N TYR A 175 2.26 11.42 -5.71
CA TYR A 175 1.04 12.20 -5.81
C TYR A 175 0.17 11.85 -7.02
N GLU A 176 0.49 10.77 -7.71
CA GLU A 176 -0.36 10.16 -8.72
C GLU A 176 -1.70 9.71 -8.08
N HIS A 177 -2.80 9.87 -8.82
CA HIS A 177 -4.15 9.54 -8.35
C HIS A 177 -4.70 10.40 -7.21
N LEU A 178 -4.15 11.57 -6.94
CA LEU A 178 -4.73 12.49 -5.99
C LEU A 178 -6.13 12.91 -6.42
N GLN A 179 -7.07 12.88 -5.45
CA GLN A 179 -8.37 13.49 -5.59
C GLN A 179 -8.59 14.49 -4.46
N VAL A 180 -9.22 15.61 -4.80
CA VAL A 180 -9.60 16.63 -3.84
C VAL A 180 -11.02 16.33 -3.38
N PHE A 181 -11.16 15.93 -2.10
CA PHE A 181 -12.46 15.79 -1.43
C PHE A 181 -12.52 16.75 -0.24
N GLY A 182 -13.56 17.55 -0.19
CA GLY A 182 -13.80 18.43 0.92
C GLY A 182 -13.85 19.91 0.52
N ASP A 183 -14.03 20.80 1.50
CA ASP A 183 -14.01 22.22 1.24
C ASP A 183 -12.72 22.59 0.51
N GLU A 184 -12.87 23.16 -0.68
CA GLU A 184 -11.77 23.72 -1.45
C GLU A 184 -10.90 24.63 -0.58
N GLU A 185 -11.51 25.35 0.36
CA GLU A 185 -10.82 26.16 1.36
C GLU A 185 -9.84 25.37 2.24
N ARG A 186 -10.16 24.16 2.63
CA ARG A 186 -9.29 23.35 3.52
C ARG A 186 -8.13 22.72 2.77
N PHE A 187 -8.32 22.33 1.52
CA PHE A 187 -7.24 21.88 0.63
C PHE A 187 -6.34 23.06 0.27
N LEU A 188 -6.94 24.20 -0.06
CA LEU A 188 -6.24 25.45 -0.33
C LEU A 188 -5.50 25.96 0.93
N SER A 189 -6.04 25.82 2.13
CA SER A 189 -5.37 26.18 3.38
C SER A 189 -4.14 25.32 3.67
N VAL A 190 -4.13 24.06 3.27
CA VAL A 190 -2.96 23.18 3.35
C VAL A 190 -1.86 23.63 2.40
N ILE A 191 -2.23 24.10 1.20
CA ILE A 191 -1.29 24.62 0.21
C ILE A 191 -0.85 26.05 0.56
N THR A 192 -1.72 26.91 1.14
CA THR A 192 -1.47 28.32 1.40
C THR A 192 -0.87 28.63 2.77
N ASN A 193 -0.97 27.76 3.75
CA ASN A 193 -0.29 27.89 5.06
C ASN A 193 1.23 27.63 5.00
N SER A 194 1.74 27.24 3.85
CA SER A 194 3.16 27.36 3.59
C SER A 194 3.51 28.84 3.40
N SER A 195 4.43 29.33 4.21
CA SER A 195 4.84 30.74 4.40
C SER A 195 5.38 31.49 3.16
N THR A 196 5.04 31.06 1.96
CA THR A 196 5.37 31.72 0.69
C THR A 196 4.10 31.95 -0.11
N GLY A 197 3.55 33.15 -0.04
CA GLY A 197 2.33 33.64 -0.70
C GLY A 197 2.31 33.58 -2.24
N LEU A 198 2.90 32.61 -2.86
CA LEU A 198 3.05 32.45 -4.31
C LEU A 198 1.97 31.58 -4.98
N LEU A 199 1.10 30.92 -4.21
CA LEU A 199 0.11 29.99 -4.75
C LEU A 199 -1.35 30.50 -4.78
N GLY A 200 -1.61 31.70 -4.26
CA GLY A 200 -2.97 32.25 -4.16
C GLY A 200 -3.68 32.55 -5.49
N SER A 201 -2.96 32.64 -6.61
CA SER A 201 -3.57 32.93 -7.92
C SER A 201 -3.60 31.77 -8.92
N ALA A 202 -2.90 30.67 -8.63
CA ALA A 202 -2.81 29.51 -9.53
C ALA A 202 -3.79 28.39 -9.20
N CYS A 203 -4.56 28.52 -8.11
CA CYS A 203 -5.42 27.43 -7.59
C CYS A 203 -6.84 27.38 -8.19
N ASN A 204 -7.23 28.30 -9.07
CA ASN A 204 -8.52 28.22 -9.75
C ASN A 204 -8.59 27.11 -10.82
N ASP A 205 -7.42 26.57 -11.20
CA ASP A 205 -7.29 25.39 -12.07
C ASP A 205 -6.49 24.31 -11.34
N ALA A 206 -6.98 23.86 -10.16
CA ALA A 206 -6.28 22.97 -9.23
C ALA A 206 -5.65 21.74 -9.92
N GLN A 207 -4.52 21.98 -10.58
CA GLN A 207 -3.72 20.96 -11.24
C GLN A 207 -2.73 20.38 -10.22
N PRO A 208 -2.49 19.05 -10.23
CA PRO A 208 -1.43 18.42 -9.45
C PRO A 208 -0.06 19.10 -9.55
N HIS A 209 0.17 19.83 -10.62
CA HIS A 209 1.39 20.59 -10.92
C HIS A 209 1.76 21.68 -9.89
N ALA A 210 0.80 22.34 -9.22
CA ALA A 210 1.11 23.43 -8.28
C ALA A 210 1.73 22.90 -6.98
N PHE A 211 1.19 21.81 -6.42
CA PHE A 211 1.76 21.14 -5.25
C PHE A 211 3.11 20.48 -5.59
N GLN A 212 3.21 19.93 -6.78
CA GLN A 212 4.43 19.38 -7.36
C GLN A 212 5.54 20.43 -7.49
N THR A 213 5.23 21.60 -8.05
CA THR A 213 6.18 22.73 -8.20
C THR A 213 6.64 23.24 -6.84
N TYR A 214 5.76 23.26 -5.83
CA TYR A 214 6.11 23.61 -4.45
C TYR A 214 7.11 22.60 -3.83
N LEU A 215 6.84 21.31 -3.96
CA LEU A 215 7.74 20.27 -3.46
C LEU A 215 9.08 20.26 -4.19
N LEU A 216 9.07 20.51 -5.50
CA LEU A 216 10.28 20.61 -6.33
C LEU A 216 11.10 21.88 -6.00
N GLY A 217 10.44 23.00 -5.68
CA GLY A 217 11.11 24.22 -5.20
C GLY A 217 11.84 24.03 -3.87
N LYS A 218 11.38 23.10 -3.02
CA LYS A 218 12.05 22.67 -1.78
C LYS A 218 13.03 21.50 -1.97
N ALA A 219 13.17 20.97 -3.18
CA ALA A 219 14.02 19.81 -3.48
C ALA A 219 15.49 19.96 -3.06
N PRO A 220 16.15 21.14 -3.03
CA PRO A 220 17.50 21.30 -2.49
C PRO A 220 17.59 21.04 -0.98
N GLU A 221 16.53 21.35 -0.22
CA GLU A 221 16.42 21.09 1.22
C GLU A 221 16.07 19.62 1.51
N LEU A 222 15.52 18.92 0.51
CA LEU A 222 15.25 17.50 0.53
C LEU A 222 16.50 16.61 0.42
N SER A 223 17.67 17.11 0.81
CA SER A 223 18.86 16.27 1.10
C SER A 223 18.57 15.21 2.18
N SER A 224 17.46 15.35 2.89
CA SER A 224 16.86 14.34 3.76
C SER A 224 16.14 13.19 3.01
N PHE A 225 16.21 13.11 1.68
CA PHE A 225 15.82 11.94 0.86
C PHE A 225 16.39 10.59 1.35
N ARG A 226 17.01 10.64 2.50
CA ARG A 226 17.77 9.52 3.09
C ARG A 226 16.93 8.34 3.55
N HIS A 227 15.57 8.38 3.44
CA HIS A 227 14.80 7.45 4.25
C HIS A 227 13.82 6.56 3.52
N PHE A 228 13.35 6.85 2.31
CA PHE A 228 12.58 5.86 1.58
C PHE A 228 12.99 5.72 0.12
N VAL A 229 13.20 4.48 -0.25
CA VAL A 229 13.61 4.07 -1.61
C VAL A 229 12.44 3.50 -2.40
N SER A 230 11.27 3.41 -1.78
CA SER A 230 10.03 2.91 -2.34
C SER A 230 8.86 3.72 -1.84
N LEU A 231 7.82 3.86 -2.66
CA LEU A 231 6.60 4.58 -2.30
C LEU A 231 5.66 3.77 -1.39
N ASP A 232 5.96 2.51 -1.13
CA ASP A 232 5.13 1.65 -0.32
C ASP A 232 4.92 2.19 1.11
N THR A 233 3.79 1.82 1.71
CA THR A 233 3.42 2.35 3.03
C THR A 233 4.43 2.04 4.12
N ARG A 234 5.12 0.88 4.07
CA ARG A 234 6.13 0.51 5.08
C ARG A 234 7.38 1.38 5.02
N SER A 235 7.82 1.72 3.81
CA SER A 235 8.98 2.60 3.61
C SER A 235 8.72 4.01 4.12
N ARG A 236 7.46 4.45 4.09
CA ARG A 236 7.00 5.79 4.48
C ARG A 236 6.47 5.89 5.92
N GLU A 237 6.50 4.83 6.72
CA GLU A 237 6.03 4.88 8.12
C GLU A 237 6.79 5.91 8.95
N VAL A 238 6.07 6.81 9.62
CA VAL A 238 6.66 7.88 10.46
C VAL A 238 7.54 7.37 11.59
N ARG A 239 7.34 6.12 12.06
CA ARG A 239 8.20 5.52 13.10
C ARG A 239 9.66 5.41 12.68
N ASN A 240 9.95 5.45 11.38
CA ASN A 240 11.28 5.42 10.81
C ASN A 240 11.92 6.82 10.74
N LYS A 241 11.18 7.88 11.11
CA LYS A 241 11.63 9.27 11.07
C LYS A 241 12.16 9.70 12.43
N LYS A 242 13.34 10.35 12.46
CA LYS A 242 13.96 10.86 13.68
C LYS A 242 13.25 12.10 14.21
N GLU A 243 12.89 13.01 13.31
CA GLU A 243 12.19 14.26 13.65
C GLU A 243 10.75 14.19 13.14
N LYS A 244 9.79 14.48 14.02
CA LYS A 244 8.37 14.50 13.67
C LYS A 244 7.98 15.94 13.32
N THR A 245 7.14 16.10 12.30
CA THR A 245 6.55 17.38 11.96
C THR A 245 5.23 17.60 12.72
N GLU A 246 4.89 18.84 12.96
CA GLU A 246 3.60 19.24 13.52
C GLU A 246 2.52 19.42 12.43
N VAL A 247 2.95 19.64 11.19
CA VAL A 247 2.04 19.87 10.05
C VAL A 247 1.79 18.56 9.31
N LEU A 248 0.52 18.14 9.30
CA LEU A 248 0.07 16.95 8.59
C LEU A 248 -0.97 17.34 7.53
N ASN A 249 -0.80 16.79 6.35
CA ASN A 249 -1.70 16.96 5.22
C ASN A 249 -2.63 15.75 5.11
N LEU A 250 -3.93 16.00 4.90
CA LEU A 250 -4.88 14.97 4.52
C LEU A 250 -4.73 14.72 3.02
N VAL A 251 -4.32 13.51 2.66
CA VAL A 251 -4.07 13.10 1.28
C VAL A 251 -5.04 11.99 0.91
N VAL A 252 -5.77 12.16 -0.19
CA VAL A 252 -6.72 11.18 -0.70
C VAL A 252 -6.28 10.72 -2.09
N ARG A 253 -6.03 9.43 -2.24
CA ARG A 253 -5.73 8.79 -3.52
C ARG A 253 -6.85 7.87 -3.90
N ALA A 254 -7.33 7.97 -5.14
CA ALA A 254 -8.37 7.13 -5.67
C ALA A 254 -7.84 6.20 -6.75
N TYR A 255 -8.31 4.97 -6.77
CA TYR A 255 -8.00 3.99 -7.80
C TYR A 255 -9.14 3.00 -7.98
N GLU A 256 -9.31 2.51 -9.20
CA GLU A 256 -10.34 1.51 -9.48
C GLU A 256 -9.88 0.10 -9.12
N SER A 257 -10.82 -0.68 -8.59
CA SER A 257 -10.71 -2.12 -8.40
C SER A 257 -11.84 -2.86 -9.12
N SER A 258 -11.77 -4.18 -9.16
CA SER A 258 -12.83 -5.01 -9.78
C SER A 258 -14.20 -4.84 -9.11
N VAL A 259 -14.25 -4.41 -7.83
CA VAL A 259 -15.49 -4.24 -7.07
C VAL A 259 -16.01 -2.80 -7.13
N GLY A 260 -15.11 -1.83 -7.26
CA GLY A 260 -15.53 -0.42 -7.28
C GLY A 260 -14.37 0.55 -7.07
N GLN A 261 -14.74 1.77 -6.74
CA GLN A 261 -13.79 2.84 -6.48
C GLN A 261 -13.19 2.68 -5.09
N GLU A 262 -11.88 2.61 -5.00
CA GLU A 262 -11.14 2.60 -3.74
C GLU A 262 -10.49 3.93 -3.45
N TYR A 263 -10.46 4.30 -2.17
CA TYR A 263 -9.78 5.49 -1.67
C TYR A 263 -8.80 5.11 -0.59
N PHE A 264 -7.55 5.52 -0.79
CA PHE A 264 -6.51 5.49 0.22
C PHE A 264 -6.41 6.88 0.84
N ILE A 265 -7.02 7.05 2.00
CA ILE A 265 -7.11 8.31 2.74
C ILE A 265 -6.02 8.28 3.81
N SER A 266 -5.11 9.24 3.80
CA SER A 266 -3.94 9.24 4.68
C SER A 266 -3.63 10.61 5.25
N TYR A 267 -2.97 10.63 6.42
CA TYR A 267 -2.28 11.78 6.93
C TYR A 267 -0.79 11.63 6.66
N GLU A 268 -0.24 12.59 5.93
CA GLU A 268 1.16 12.60 5.49
C GLU A 268 1.79 13.96 5.80
N ASP A 269 3.09 13.97 6.09
CA ASP A 269 3.84 15.21 6.20
C ASP A 269 4.32 15.70 4.81
N GLU A 270 5.00 16.86 4.78
CA GLU A 270 5.52 17.47 3.57
C GLU A 270 6.51 16.58 2.80
N LEU A 271 7.14 15.62 3.49
CA LEU A 271 8.09 14.67 2.89
C LEU A 271 7.42 13.38 2.43
N GLY A 272 6.11 13.20 2.68
CA GLY A 272 5.35 12.01 2.34
C GLY A 272 5.43 10.88 3.37
N TYR A 273 5.94 11.14 4.59
CA TYR A 273 5.86 10.17 5.66
C TYR A 273 4.43 9.98 6.15
N LEU A 274 4.06 8.73 6.39
CA LEU A 274 2.71 8.29 6.69
C LEU A 274 2.48 8.19 8.19
N TYR A 275 1.52 8.94 8.71
CA TYR A 275 1.13 8.97 10.13
C TYR A 275 -0.09 8.10 10.42
N GLY A 276 -0.98 7.93 9.46
CA GLY A 276 -2.13 7.05 9.53
C GLY A 276 -2.88 7.03 8.21
N PHE A 277 -3.70 6.01 8.02
CA PHE A 277 -4.52 5.88 6.81
C PHE A 277 -5.77 5.03 7.05
N THR A 278 -6.74 5.19 6.16
CA THR A 278 -7.87 4.27 5.99
C THR A 278 -8.06 3.92 4.52
N ARG A 279 -8.62 2.72 4.27
CA ARG A 279 -9.00 2.25 2.93
C ARG A 279 -10.53 2.20 2.88
N LEU A 280 -11.10 3.05 2.05
CA LEU A 280 -12.52 3.09 1.77
C LEU A 280 -12.77 2.49 0.38
N LEU A 281 -13.75 1.59 0.29
CA LEU A 281 -14.25 1.02 -0.96
C LEU A 281 -15.72 1.45 -1.14
N LEU A 282 -16.02 2.02 -2.29
CA LEU A 282 -17.36 2.30 -2.76
C LEU A 282 -17.72 1.26 -3.83
N PRO A 283 -18.48 0.21 -3.49
CA PRO A 283 -18.83 -0.84 -4.44
C PRO A 283 -19.75 -0.32 -5.57
N LYS A 284 -19.49 -0.74 -6.81
CA LYS A 284 -20.43 -0.56 -7.94
C LYS A 284 -21.73 -1.29 -7.63
N LEU A 285 -22.83 -0.84 -8.21
CA LEU A 285 -24.17 -1.37 -7.88
C LEU A 285 -24.25 -2.89 -8.07
N GLU A 286 -23.71 -3.39 -9.17
CA GLU A 286 -23.66 -4.80 -9.54
C GLU A 286 -22.76 -5.66 -8.64
N GLU A 287 -21.87 -5.03 -7.89
CA GLU A 287 -20.90 -5.68 -7.00
C GLU A 287 -21.30 -5.68 -5.52
N ARG A 288 -22.44 -5.02 -5.22
CA ARG A 288 -22.94 -4.94 -3.86
C ARG A 288 -23.56 -6.27 -3.43
N ILE A 289 -23.31 -6.65 -2.19
CA ILE A 289 -23.85 -7.89 -1.62
C ILE A 289 -24.77 -7.56 -0.45
N ASP A 290 -25.87 -8.30 -0.34
CA ASP A 290 -26.85 -8.13 0.73
C ASP A 290 -26.73 -9.25 1.78
N VAL A 291 -25.87 -9.01 2.75
CA VAL A 291 -25.68 -9.88 3.91
C VAL A 291 -25.56 -9.03 5.18
N ALA A 292 -25.75 -9.63 6.35
CA ALA A 292 -25.69 -8.92 7.62
C ALA A 292 -24.40 -8.09 7.77
N GLY A 293 -24.56 -6.79 7.86
CA GLY A 293 -23.45 -5.83 7.95
C GLY A 293 -22.87 -5.33 6.61
N LEU A 294 -23.34 -5.88 5.47
CA LEU A 294 -23.02 -5.43 4.12
C LEU A 294 -24.31 -5.32 3.31
N GLY A 295 -24.95 -4.17 3.31
CA GLY A 295 -26.18 -3.92 2.56
C GLY A 295 -25.91 -3.28 1.19
N LEU A 296 -26.96 -3.22 0.35
CA LEU A 296 -26.86 -2.64 -1.00
C LEU A 296 -26.56 -1.13 -1.02
N ASP A 297 -26.71 -0.46 0.11
CA ASP A 297 -26.46 0.98 0.32
C ASP A 297 -25.23 1.26 1.19
N THR A 298 -24.30 0.29 1.27
CA THR A 298 -23.23 0.30 2.26
C THR A 298 -21.85 0.48 1.59
N ALA A 299 -21.12 1.52 1.99
CA ALA A 299 -19.71 1.70 1.72
C ALA A 299 -18.86 0.91 2.72
N LEU A 300 -17.61 0.56 2.38
CA LEU A 300 -16.81 -0.40 3.13
C LEU A 300 -15.46 0.18 3.55
N ILE A 301 -15.13 0.16 4.85
CA ILE A 301 -13.77 0.36 5.33
C ILE A 301 -13.08 -0.98 5.45
N ARG A 302 -12.01 -1.17 4.68
CA ARG A 302 -11.22 -2.40 4.61
C ARG A 302 -10.01 -2.39 5.55
N GLU A 303 -9.52 -1.22 5.92
CA GLU A 303 -8.42 -1.02 6.87
C GLU A 303 -8.48 0.37 7.49
N LEU A 304 -8.20 0.48 8.77
CA LEU A 304 -7.85 1.71 9.48
C LEU A 304 -6.58 1.46 10.27
N HIS A 305 -5.56 2.27 10.06
CA HIS A 305 -4.27 2.15 10.72
C HIS A 305 -3.70 3.52 11.08
N VAL A 306 -3.24 3.68 12.34
CA VAL A 306 -2.55 4.87 12.81
C VAL A 306 -1.20 4.45 13.36
N TYR A 307 -0.14 5.09 12.89
CA TYR A 307 1.22 4.85 13.35
C TYR A 307 1.49 5.70 14.59
N GLY A 308 1.58 5.09 15.75
CA GLY A 308 1.90 5.76 17.02
C GLY A 308 2.62 4.82 17.97
N SER A 309 3.35 5.34 18.94
CA SER A 309 3.78 4.54 20.08
C SER A 309 2.54 4.11 20.86
N LEU A 310 2.38 2.81 21.14
CA LEU A 310 1.41 2.31 22.10
C LEU A 310 1.60 3.11 23.40
N GLN A 311 0.61 3.90 23.78
CA GLN A 311 0.66 4.60 25.06
C GLN A 311 0.58 3.58 26.19
N SER A 312 1.62 3.52 27.02
CA SER A 312 1.46 3.08 28.39
C SER A 312 0.70 4.19 29.15
N LEU A 313 -0.35 3.82 29.85
CA LEU A 313 -1.29 4.72 30.51
C LEU A 313 -0.71 5.54 31.69
N ASN A 314 0.60 5.56 31.89
CA ASN A 314 1.21 5.96 33.17
C ASN A 314 2.33 7.01 33.11
N THR A 315 2.35 8.01 32.22
CA THR A 315 3.34 9.11 32.38
C THR A 315 2.76 10.46 31.97
N GLN A 316 2.74 11.40 32.97
CA GLN A 316 2.13 12.73 32.85
C GLN A 316 2.98 13.79 32.14
N GLU A 317 4.27 13.61 31.88
CA GLU A 317 5.15 14.68 31.40
C GLU A 317 5.45 14.71 29.89
N GLU A 318 5.15 13.64 29.15
CA GLU A 318 5.31 13.61 27.68
C GLU A 318 4.05 14.07 26.91
N ASN A 319 3.11 14.73 27.59
CA ASN A 319 1.73 14.90 27.09
C ASN A 319 1.54 15.95 25.98
N ARG A 320 2.42 16.93 25.77
CA ARG A 320 2.16 18.01 24.81
C ARG A 320 2.37 17.61 23.34
N GLN A 321 3.37 16.81 23.00
CA GLN A 321 3.57 16.31 21.62
C GLN A 321 2.64 15.13 21.28
N LYS A 322 2.16 14.38 22.31
CA LYS A 322 1.23 13.24 22.12
C LYS A 322 -0.20 13.69 21.81
N VAL A 323 -0.61 14.87 22.24
CA VAL A 323 -1.97 15.41 22.03
C VAL A 323 -2.22 15.78 20.57
N GLN A 324 -1.22 16.23 19.82
CA GLN A 324 -1.37 16.68 18.42
C GLN A 324 -1.75 15.56 17.44
N HIS A 325 -1.40 14.30 17.73
CA HIS A 325 -1.75 13.15 16.88
C HIS A 325 -2.85 12.27 17.49
N SER A 326 -3.40 12.66 18.66
CA SER A 326 -4.58 12.02 19.23
C SER A 326 -5.79 12.37 18.38
N GLY A 327 -6.50 11.37 17.88
CA GLY A 327 -7.70 11.60 17.07
C GLY A 327 -7.56 11.38 15.56
N LEU A 328 -6.35 11.15 15.01
CA LEU A 328 -6.17 10.87 13.57
C LEU A 328 -7.08 9.74 13.06
N GLY A 329 -7.23 8.68 13.84
CA GLY A 329 -8.13 7.58 13.47
C GLY A 329 -9.59 8.01 13.35
N LYS A 330 -10.04 8.90 14.23
CA LYS A 330 -11.39 9.48 14.16
C LYS A 330 -11.55 10.38 12.93
N GLN A 331 -10.58 11.25 12.67
CA GLN A 331 -10.60 12.14 11.51
C GLN A 331 -10.57 11.37 10.18
N LEU A 332 -9.81 10.27 10.10
CA LEU A 332 -9.79 9.37 8.94
C LEU A 332 -11.17 8.72 8.72
N LEU A 333 -11.85 8.28 9.79
CA LEU A 333 -13.20 7.73 9.72
C LEU A 333 -14.20 8.80 9.26
N GLU A 334 -14.18 10.00 9.85
CA GLU A 334 -15.06 11.11 9.49
C GLU A 334 -14.88 11.53 8.01
N THR A 335 -13.63 11.50 7.51
CA THR A 335 -13.38 11.76 6.09
C THR A 335 -13.98 10.69 5.20
N ALA A 336 -13.80 9.41 5.57
CA ALA A 336 -14.39 8.29 4.84
C ALA A 336 -15.94 8.33 4.86
N GLU A 337 -16.54 8.67 6.00
CA GLU A 337 -17.98 8.87 6.16
C GLU A 337 -18.50 9.97 5.20
N LYS A 338 -17.81 11.12 5.15
CA LYS A 338 -18.16 12.23 4.25
C LYS A 338 -18.05 11.85 2.77
N ILE A 339 -17.03 11.12 2.38
CA ILE A 339 -16.86 10.64 0.99
C ILE A 339 -18.00 9.67 0.65
N ALA A 340 -18.31 8.73 1.53
CA ALA A 340 -19.40 7.77 1.33
C ALA A 340 -20.76 8.47 1.19
N GLN A 341 -21.06 9.43 2.08
CA GLN A 341 -22.30 10.24 2.00
C GLN A 341 -22.41 11.01 0.69
N LYS A 342 -21.34 11.70 0.27
CA LYS A 342 -21.31 12.44 -1.00
C LYS A 342 -21.47 11.54 -2.23
N SER A 343 -21.27 10.23 -2.06
CA SER A 343 -21.42 9.20 -3.08
C SER A 343 -22.70 8.39 -2.91
N ASP A 344 -23.70 8.94 -2.21
CA ASP A 344 -25.06 8.40 -2.03
C ASP A 344 -25.11 7.04 -1.28
N PHE A 345 -24.14 6.78 -0.40
CA PHE A 345 -24.22 5.66 0.51
C PHE A 345 -24.85 6.07 1.84
N SER A 346 -25.81 5.31 2.33
CA SER A 346 -26.50 5.58 3.58
C SER A 346 -25.86 4.90 4.80
N LYS A 347 -24.92 3.97 4.57
CA LYS A 347 -24.22 3.24 5.62
C LYS A 347 -22.73 3.11 5.32
N LEU A 348 -21.96 3.02 6.39
CA LEU A 348 -20.53 2.68 6.34
C LEU A 348 -20.25 1.46 7.21
N SER A 349 -19.65 0.45 6.64
CA SER A 349 -19.33 -0.81 7.29
C SER A 349 -17.82 -1.00 7.42
N VAL A 350 -17.37 -1.49 8.57
CA VAL A 350 -15.95 -1.73 8.85
C VAL A 350 -15.74 -3.21 9.16
N ILE A 351 -14.85 -3.86 8.38
CA ILE A 351 -14.34 -5.17 8.78
C ILE A 351 -13.34 -4.98 9.91
N SER A 352 -13.70 -5.38 11.13
CA SER A 352 -12.86 -5.12 12.31
C SER A 352 -12.45 -6.39 13.04
N GLY A 353 -11.21 -6.42 13.52
CA GLY A 353 -10.78 -7.41 14.51
C GLY A 353 -11.59 -7.28 15.80
N VAL A 354 -11.80 -8.41 16.48
CA VAL A 354 -12.61 -8.44 17.72
C VAL A 354 -12.11 -7.46 18.79
N GLY A 355 -10.79 -7.37 18.97
CA GLY A 355 -10.16 -6.55 20.00
C GLY A 355 -10.29 -5.04 19.82
N VAL A 356 -10.69 -4.57 18.61
CA VAL A 356 -10.82 -3.12 18.32
C VAL A 356 -12.28 -2.68 18.14
N ARG A 357 -13.25 -3.55 18.30
CA ARG A 357 -14.68 -3.22 18.14
C ARG A 357 -15.15 -2.13 19.08
N GLU A 358 -14.59 -2.05 20.30
CA GLU A 358 -14.94 -1.03 21.27
C GLU A 358 -14.53 0.39 20.82
N TYR A 359 -13.42 0.50 20.08
CA TYR A 359 -13.02 1.74 19.43
C TYR A 359 -14.12 2.24 18.48
N TYR A 360 -14.64 1.36 17.62
CA TYR A 360 -15.71 1.72 16.66
C TYR A 360 -17.04 2.03 17.36
N ARG A 361 -17.38 1.34 18.46
CA ARG A 361 -18.59 1.68 19.24
C ARG A 361 -18.55 3.11 19.76
N LYS A 362 -17.38 3.58 20.24
CA LYS A 362 -17.17 4.96 20.68
C LYS A 362 -17.32 5.98 19.54
N GLN A 363 -17.22 5.56 18.28
CA GLN A 363 -17.46 6.38 17.10
C GLN A 363 -18.90 6.24 16.53
N GLY A 364 -19.78 5.57 17.27
CA GLY A 364 -21.20 5.42 16.89
C GLY A 364 -21.53 4.20 16.03
N TYR A 365 -20.58 3.29 15.82
CA TYR A 365 -20.82 2.06 15.06
C TYR A 365 -21.44 0.97 15.95
N LYS A 366 -22.31 0.15 15.35
CA LYS A 366 -22.93 -1.02 15.99
C LYS A 366 -22.50 -2.29 15.29
N LEU A 367 -22.48 -3.41 16.02
CA LEU A 367 -22.14 -4.70 15.44
C LEU A 367 -23.35 -5.28 14.70
N GLU A 368 -23.20 -5.53 13.40
CA GLU A 368 -24.17 -6.22 12.56
C GLU A 368 -23.45 -7.39 11.87
N GLY A 369 -23.88 -8.63 12.16
CA GLY A 369 -23.12 -9.80 11.73
C GLY A 369 -21.69 -9.80 12.29
N THR A 370 -20.69 -9.68 11.42
CA THR A 370 -19.26 -9.60 11.78
C THR A 370 -18.66 -8.22 11.59
N TYR A 371 -19.43 -7.24 11.12
CA TYR A 371 -18.99 -5.90 10.78
C TYR A 371 -19.43 -4.87 11.82
N MET A 372 -18.70 -3.79 11.94
CA MET A 372 -19.11 -2.61 12.67
C MET A 372 -19.75 -1.63 11.67
N VAL A 373 -21.04 -1.31 11.85
CA VAL A 373 -21.87 -0.55 10.90
C VAL A 373 -22.34 0.76 11.54
N LYS A 374 -22.33 1.83 10.76
CA LYS A 374 -22.84 3.15 11.12
C LYS A 374 -23.76 3.68 10.01
N ALA A 375 -24.94 4.16 10.37
CA ALA A 375 -25.77 4.93 9.46
C ALA A 375 -25.13 6.31 9.23
N LEU A 376 -25.11 6.74 7.99
CA LEU A 376 -24.62 8.05 7.54
C LEU A 376 -25.86 8.95 7.41
N THR A 377 -26.00 9.93 8.29
CA THR A 377 -27.13 10.89 8.33
C THR A 377 -26.72 12.23 7.75
#